data_5bd9354968b2891eab497dd124249025
#
_entry.id   5bd9354968b2891eab497dd124249025
#
_cell.length_a   1.000
_cell.length_b   1.000
_cell.length_c   1.000
_cell.angle_alpha   90.00
_cell.angle_beta   90.00
_cell.angle_gamma   90.00
#
_symmetry.space_group_name_H-M   'P 1'
#
loop_
_entity.id
_entity.type
_entity.pdbx_description
1 polymer ?
#
loop_
_entity_poly.entity_id
_entity_poly.type
_entity_poly.pdbx_seq_one_letter_code
_entity_poly.pdbx_strand_id
1 'polypeptide(L)' 'MELNNENVNTDLAPEKWVNLEDIADHLSVSTDTIRNWIKDGKLPFYRAGKRYKFRISEVDEWLKEGKISD' A
#
# COMPACT_ATOMS: atom_id res chain seq x y z
N MET A 1 6.15 -4.72 -28.62
CA MET A 1 6.15 -4.78 -28.01
C MET A 1 6.18 -4.76 -27.37
N GLU A 2 6.01 -4.59 -27.48
CA GLU A 2 5.95 -4.53 -26.84
C GLU A 2 5.85 -4.39 -26.12
N LEU A 3 5.47 -4.08 -26.30
CA LEU A 3 5.32 -3.87 -25.52
C LEU A 3 5.24 -3.76 -24.84
N ASN A 4 5.04 -3.60 -25.00
CA ASN A 4 4.96 -3.47 -24.28
C ASN A 4 4.86 -3.25 -23.56
N ASN A 5 4.61 -3.06 -23.74
CA ASN A 5 4.47 -2.84 -23.02
C ASN A 5 4.59 -2.51 -22.22
N GLU A 6 4.66 -2.27 -22.34
CA GLU A 6 4.69 -2.03 -21.59
C GLU A 6 4.64 -1.27 -21.03
N ASN A 7 4.56 -0.89 -21.36
CA ASN A 7 4.49 -0.18 -20.74
C ASN A 7 4.00 0.67 -20.62
N VAL A 8 3.87 0.64 -21.20
CA VAL A 8 3.32 1.46 -21.18
C VAL A 8 2.21 1.81 -20.62
N ASN A 9 1.77 1.51 -20.54
CA ASN A 9 0.75 1.66 -19.95
C ASN A 9 0.71 1.55 -18.57
N THR A 10 1.55 1.91 -17.96
CA THR A 10 1.57 1.80 -16.56
C THR A 10 0.38 2.48 -15.91
N ASP A 11 -0.08 3.53 -16.44
CA ASP A 11 -1.25 4.17 -15.87
C ASP A 11 -2.47 3.30 -15.92
N LEU A 12 -2.50 2.47 -16.93
CA LEU A 12 -3.66 1.62 -17.14
C LEU A 12 -3.51 0.27 -16.49
N ALA A 13 -2.29 -0.12 -16.19
CA ALA A 13 -2.04 -1.41 -15.59
C ALA A 13 -2.43 -1.38 -14.12
N PRO A 14 -3.10 -2.41 -13.64
CA PRO A 14 -3.43 -2.45 -12.22
C PRO A 14 -2.17 -2.53 -11.40
N GLU A 15 -2.18 -1.81 -10.33
CA GLU A 15 -1.07 -1.84 -9.40
C GLU A 15 -1.07 -3.17 -8.67
N LYS A 16 0.11 -3.71 -8.44
CA LYS A 16 0.24 -4.94 -7.68
C LYS A 16 -0.14 -4.74 -6.23
N TRP A 17 -0.79 -5.74 -5.68
CA TRP A 17 -1.04 -5.76 -4.25
C TRP A 17 0.23 -6.15 -3.52
N VAL A 18 0.45 -5.55 -2.36
CA VAL A 18 1.61 -5.90 -1.54
C VAL A 18 1.14 -6.32 -0.17
N ASN A 19 2.02 -7.00 0.55
CA ASN A 19 1.71 -7.54 1.86
C ASN A 19 2.05 -6.54 2.95
N LEU A 20 1.67 -6.89 4.18
CA LEU A 20 1.91 -6.04 5.31
C LEU A 20 3.39 -5.76 5.53
N GLU A 21 4.22 -6.78 5.40
CA GLU A 21 5.66 -6.59 5.55
C GLU A 21 6.23 -5.66 4.49
N ASP A 22 5.67 -5.73 3.28
CA ASP A 22 6.13 -4.87 2.20
C ASP A 22 5.84 -3.41 2.52
N ILE A 23 4.66 -3.14 3.07
CA ILE A 23 4.30 -1.77 3.42
C ILE A 23 5.15 -1.27 4.57
N ALA A 24 5.38 -2.11 5.56
CA ALA A 24 6.24 -1.72 6.69
C ALA A 24 7.62 -1.33 6.19
N ASP A 25 8.15 -2.12 5.27
CA ASP A 25 9.45 -1.86 4.70
C ASP A 25 9.44 -0.58 3.88
N HIS A 26 8.40 -0.40 3.08
CA HIS A 26 8.25 0.78 2.23
C HIS A 26 8.23 2.07 3.06
N LEU A 27 7.54 2.03 4.18
CA LEU A 27 7.41 3.19 5.06
C LEU A 27 8.50 3.26 6.12
N SER A 28 9.37 2.26 6.18
CA SER A 28 10.46 2.18 7.16
C SER A 28 9.94 2.18 8.59
N VAL A 29 8.88 1.43 8.82
CA VAL A 29 8.34 1.27 10.16
C VAL A 29 8.22 -0.22 10.47
N SER A 30 7.94 -0.55 11.71
CA SER A 30 7.78 -1.95 12.09
C SER A 30 6.42 -2.47 11.64
N THR A 31 6.33 -3.79 11.52
CA THR A 31 5.04 -4.41 11.19
C THR A 31 4.01 -4.16 12.28
N ASP A 32 4.46 -4.06 13.52
CA ASP A 32 3.54 -3.74 14.62
C ASP A 32 2.91 -2.38 14.44
N THR A 33 3.70 -1.42 13.97
CA THR A 33 3.18 -0.09 13.71
C THR A 33 2.08 -0.14 12.65
N ILE A 34 2.31 -0.92 11.58
CA ILE A 34 1.31 -1.06 10.53
C ILE A 34 0.03 -1.68 11.10
N ARG A 35 0.18 -2.73 11.91
CA ARG A 35 -0.98 -3.38 12.52
C ARG A 35 -1.78 -2.41 13.39
N ASN A 36 -1.07 -1.58 14.13
CA ASN A 36 -1.73 -0.59 14.96
C ASN A 36 -2.50 0.43 14.13
N TRP A 37 -1.92 0.88 13.03
CA TRP A 37 -2.60 1.83 12.15
C TRP A 37 -3.84 1.21 11.52
N ILE A 38 -3.78 -0.07 11.17
CA ILE A 38 -4.93 -0.77 10.64
C ILE A 38 -6.04 -0.84 11.70
N LYS A 39 -5.65 -1.21 12.91
CA LYS A 39 -6.58 -1.34 14.02
C LYS A 39 -7.27 -0.02 14.31
N ASP A 40 -6.53 1.07 14.19
CA ASP A 40 -7.05 2.40 14.45
C ASP A 40 -7.84 2.95 13.28
N GLY A 41 -7.89 2.22 12.17
CA GLY A 41 -8.63 2.67 11.01
C GLY A 41 -8.00 3.81 10.27
N LYS A 42 -6.68 3.94 10.36
CA LYS A 42 -6.00 5.08 9.76
C LYS A 42 -5.42 4.78 8.39
N LEU A 43 -4.91 3.59 8.20
CA LEU A 43 -4.18 3.23 7.00
C LEU A 43 -5.12 2.59 5.99
N PRO A 44 -5.09 2.98 4.72
CA PRO A 44 -5.93 2.29 3.73
C PRO A 44 -5.44 0.87 3.53
N PHE A 45 -6.33 -0.08 3.68
CA PHE A 45 -5.97 -1.49 3.55
C PHE A 45 -7.15 -2.26 2.99
N TYR A 46 -6.83 -3.45 2.50
CA TYR A 46 -7.84 -4.38 1.96
C TYR A 46 -7.55 -5.75 2.56
N ARG A 47 -8.53 -6.62 2.49
CA ARG A 47 -8.36 -7.96 3.03
C ARG A 47 -8.59 -8.99 1.95
N ALA A 48 -7.71 -9.99 1.92
CA ALA A 48 -7.87 -11.15 1.08
C ALA A 48 -7.83 -12.35 2.02
N GLY A 49 -8.98 -12.82 2.42
CA GLY A 49 -9.07 -13.86 3.43
C GLY A 49 -8.52 -13.33 4.75
N LYS A 50 -7.51 -13.99 5.26
CA LYS A 50 -6.91 -13.61 6.54
C LYS A 50 -5.75 -12.64 6.39
N ARG A 51 -5.41 -12.28 5.16
CA ARG A 51 -4.24 -11.44 4.91
C ARG A 51 -4.64 -10.04 4.57
N TYR A 52 -3.82 -9.10 5.00
CA TYR A 52 -3.97 -7.70 4.61
C TYR A 52 -3.24 -7.47 3.31
N LYS A 53 -3.84 -6.66 2.45
CA LYS A 53 -3.24 -6.26 1.19
C LYS A 53 -3.30 -4.76 1.07
N PHE A 54 -2.32 -4.20 0.38
CA PHE A 54 -2.19 -2.76 0.27
C PHE A 54 -1.81 -2.38 -1.15
N ARG A 55 -2.13 -1.15 -1.50
CA ARG A 55 -1.62 -0.54 -2.71
C ARG A 55 -0.70 0.58 -2.32
N ILE A 56 0.51 0.54 -2.85
CA ILE A 56 1.54 1.51 -2.46
C ILE A 56 1.10 2.93 -2.79
N SER A 57 0.45 3.12 -3.93
CA SER A 57 0.02 4.47 -4.32
C SER A 57 -0.97 5.03 -3.32
N GLU A 58 -1.87 4.21 -2.81
CA GLU A 58 -2.87 4.66 -1.85
C GLU A 58 -2.23 4.99 -0.51
N VAL A 59 -1.28 4.16 -0.11
CA VAL A 59 -0.58 4.39 1.15
C VAL A 59 0.24 5.66 1.07
N ASP A 60 0.90 5.89 -0.07
CA ASP A 60 1.69 7.10 -0.26
C ASP A 60 0.81 8.35 -0.21
N GLU A 61 -0.36 8.30 -0.83
CA GLU A 61 -1.27 9.42 -0.79
C GLU A 61 -1.74 9.70 0.62
N TRP A 62 -2.08 8.65 1.35
CA TRP A 62 -2.49 8.78 2.73
C TRP A 62 -1.40 9.44 3.57
N LEU A 63 -0.16 9.02 3.34
CA LEU A 63 0.98 9.57 4.07
C LEU A 63 1.19 11.05 3.73
N LYS A 64 1.08 11.38 2.45
CA LYS A 64 1.25 12.76 2.00
C LYS A 64 0.20 13.68 2.59
N GLU A 65 -0.97 13.16 2.82
CA GLU A 65 -2.05 13.96 3.40
C GLU A 65 -1.88 14.20 4.89
N GLY A 66 -0.86 13.59 5.49
CA GLY A 66 -0.57 13.81 6.88
C GLY A 66 -1.56 13.17 7.83
N LYS A 67 -2.24 12.16 7.39
CA LYS A 67 -3.28 11.54 8.23
C LYS A 67 -2.74 10.69 9.35
N ILE A 68 -1.46 10.45 9.33
CA ILE A 68 -0.81 9.76 10.42
C ILE A 68 -0.81 10.57 11.67
N SER A 69 -0.55 11.86 11.50
CA SER A 69 -0.40 12.66 12.70
C SER A 69 -1.75 12.91 13.29
N ASP A 70 -1.83 12.75 14.32
CA ASP A 70 -2.99 12.85 14.92
C ASP A 70 -3.05 13.47 15.94
#